data_bdc030718c2f825a7ec3859b51555223
#
_entry.id   bdc030718c2f825a7ec3859b51555223
#
_cell.length_a   1.000
_cell.length_b   1.000
_cell.length_c   1.000
_cell.angle_alpha   90.00
_cell.angle_beta   90.00
_cell.angle_gamma   90.00
#
_symmetry.space_group_name_H-M   'P 1'
#
loop_
_entity.id
_entity.type
_entity.pdbx_description
1 polymer ?
#
loop_
_entity_poly.entity_id
_entity_poly.type
_entity_poly.pdbx_seq_one_letter_code
_entity_poly.pdbx_strand_id
1 'polypeptide(L)'
;YIVNVRKNDNIDTENIIIEKSEATTLNKKCFIRILIKNDSNAWLNNVVIESRLVDQATTKPDSHQFSRIAPNSKIEILIPVPEKFKAGTYLTMTSVQTVRRTWHLESQFKLTASKIDLLNGIEQPIHKGQHSKTFFYVSILFILLVLTIIFQFRFIQKHNRI
;
A
#
# COMPACT_ATOMS: atom_id res chain seq x y z
N TYR A 1 -8.18 10.28 33.81
CA TYR A 1 -8.16 9.17 34.77
C TYR A 1 -7.83 7.89 34.03
N ILE A 2 -6.68 7.29 34.33
CA ILE A 2 -6.31 5.96 33.82
C ILE A 2 -6.70 4.96 34.91
N VAL A 3 -7.71 4.13 34.66
CA VAL A 3 -8.09 3.06 35.57
C VAL A 3 -7.30 1.82 35.17
N ASN A 4 -6.29 1.45 35.97
CA ASN A 4 -5.59 0.19 35.83
C ASN A 4 -6.40 -0.92 36.51
N VAL A 5 -7.18 -1.66 35.75
CA VAL A 5 -7.81 -2.89 36.27
C VAL A 5 -6.81 -4.04 36.10
N ARG A 6 -6.12 -4.41 37.16
CA ARG A 6 -5.36 -5.67 37.20
C ARG A 6 -6.35 -6.82 37.32
N LYS A 7 -6.43 -7.63 36.29
CA LYS A 7 -7.10 -8.92 36.32
C LYS A 7 -6.03 -10.01 36.25
N ASN A 8 -5.93 -10.75 37.35
CA ASN A 8 -5.27 -12.05 37.56
C ASN A 8 -4.01 -12.44 36.77
N ASP A 9 -3.07 -12.89 37.53
CA ASP A 9 -1.82 -13.67 37.44
C ASP A 9 -1.63 -14.70 36.32
N ASN A 10 -2.08 -14.39 35.09
CA ASN A 10 -1.45 -14.97 33.92
C ASN A 10 -0.19 -14.14 33.67
N ILE A 11 0.96 -14.80 33.70
CA ILE A 11 2.24 -14.26 33.27
C ILE A 11 2.00 -13.74 31.84
N ASP A 12 1.71 -12.44 31.72
CA ASP A 12 1.54 -11.77 30.44
C ASP A 12 2.88 -11.89 29.71
N THR A 13 2.99 -12.90 28.87
CA THR A 13 4.16 -13.08 28.04
C THR A 13 4.16 -11.97 27.00
N GLU A 14 5.06 -11.00 27.20
CA GLU A 14 5.32 -10.00 26.18
C GLU A 14 5.58 -10.69 24.84
N ASN A 15 4.85 -10.31 23.81
CA ASN A 15 5.01 -10.83 22.46
C ASN A 15 4.87 -9.72 21.43
N ILE A 16 5.77 -9.75 20.42
CA ILE A 16 5.80 -8.79 19.33
C ILE A 16 5.91 -9.53 18.03
N ILE A 17 5.12 -9.12 17.05
CA ILE A 17 5.14 -9.67 15.71
C ILE A 17 5.23 -8.55 14.65
N ILE A 18 5.81 -8.87 13.49
CA ILE A 18 5.63 -8.07 12.29
C ILE A 18 4.36 -8.56 11.59
N GLU A 19 3.35 -7.71 11.54
CA GLU A 19 2.09 -8.03 10.87
C GLU A 19 2.21 -7.86 9.35
N LYS A 20 2.96 -6.83 8.92
CA LYS A 20 3.11 -6.51 7.50
C LYS A 20 4.39 -5.73 7.23
N SER A 21 5.00 -6.02 6.09
CA SER A 21 6.05 -5.19 5.51
C SER A 21 5.74 -4.93 4.05
N GLU A 22 5.89 -3.68 3.61
CA GLU A 22 5.61 -3.28 2.23
C GLU A 22 6.39 -2.04 1.83
N ALA A 23 6.59 -1.87 0.52
CA ALA A 23 7.13 -0.63 -0.03
C ALA A 23 6.02 0.42 -0.14
N THR A 24 6.35 1.65 0.18
CA THR A 24 5.45 2.81 0.07
C THR A 24 6.22 4.05 -0.37
N THR A 25 5.51 5.05 -0.85
CA THR A 25 6.07 6.36 -1.17
C THR A 25 5.33 7.45 -0.40
N LEU A 26 6.09 8.36 0.18
CA LEU A 26 5.56 9.52 0.87
C LEU A 26 6.34 10.76 0.41
N ASN A 27 5.65 11.79 -0.08
CA ASN A 27 6.28 13.02 -0.59
C ASN A 27 7.39 12.75 -1.63
N LYS A 28 7.12 11.83 -2.58
CA LYS A 28 8.07 11.39 -3.63
C LYS A 28 9.35 10.71 -3.11
N LYS A 29 9.41 10.37 -1.84
CA LYS A 29 10.49 9.57 -1.25
C LYS A 29 10.03 8.14 -1.04
N CYS A 30 10.94 7.20 -1.23
CA CYS A 30 10.70 5.78 -1.06
C CYS A 30 10.93 5.35 0.39
N PHE A 31 10.01 4.54 0.92
CA PHE A 31 10.11 3.98 2.27
C PHE A 31 9.69 2.51 2.26
N ILE A 32 10.24 1.75 3.18
CA ILE A 32 9.69 0.46 3.57
C ILE A 32 8.88 0.70 4.84
N ARG A 33 7.60 0.38 4.77
CA ARG A 33 6.67 0.43 5.90
C ARG A 33 6.69 -0.92 6.60
N ILE A 34 6.94 -0.93 7.90
CA ILE A 34 6.82 -2.11 8.74
C ILE A 34 5.74 -1.85 9.77
N LEU A 35 4.74 -2.71 9.81
CA LEU A 35 3.68 -2.69 10.81
C LEU A 35 4.00 -3.72 11.89
N ILE A 36 4.33 -3.23 13.08
CA ILE A 36 4.69 -4.03 14.26
C ILE A 36 3.50 -4.05 15.20
N LYS A 37 3.12 -5.21 15.68
CA LYS A 37 2.02 -5.39 16.64
C LYS A 37 2.56 -5.89 17.96
N ASN A 38 2.16 -5.25 19.04
CA ASN A 38 2.22 -5.84 20.38
C ASN A 38 1.11 -6.87 20.49
N ASP A 39 1.45 -8.13 20.28
CA ASP A 39 0.50 -9.25 20.27
C ASP A 39 0.37 -9.89 21.67
N SER A 40 0.36 -9.05 22.69
CA SER A 40 0.19 -9.47 24.09
C SER A 40 -0.83 -8.58 24.80
N ASN A 41 -1.26 -9.05 25.97
CA ASN A 41 -2.12 -8.27 26.86
C ASN A 41 -1.33 -7.36 27.81
N ALA A 42 0.01 -7.33 27.68
CA ALA A 42 0.89 -6.52 28.50
C ALA A 42 1.28 -5.21 27.83
N TRP A 43 1.47 -4.16 28.64
CA TRP A 43 2.11 -2.93 28.21
C TRP A 43 3.62 -3.18 28.04
N LEU A 44 4.16 -2.78 26.90
CA LEU A 44 5.60 -2.74 26.69
C LEU A 44 6.12 -1.36 27.08
N ASN A 45 7.14 -1.30 27.91
CA ASN A 45 7.70 -0.05 28.42
C ASN A 45 9.13 0.12 27.93
N ASN A 46 9.53 1.38 27.69
CA ASN A 46 10.87 1.76 27.23
C ASN A 46 11.32 0.96 26.01
N VAL A 47 10.52 1.02 24.95
CA VAL A 47 10.72 0.21 23.75
C VAL A 47 11.65 0.95 22.79
N VAL A 48 12.73 0.28 22.39
CA VAL A 48 13.63 0.74 21.31
C VAL A 48 13.44 -0.20 20.12
N ILE A 49 13.17 0.35 18.95
CA ILE A 49 13.00 -0.40 17.71
C ILE A 49 14.07 0.06 16.73
N GLU A 50 14.91 -0.87 16.31
CA GLU A 50 15.90 -0.65 15.27
C GLU A 50 15.58 -1.50 14.06
N SER A 51 15.48 -0.86 12.91
CA SER A 51 15.11 -1.56 11.66
C SER A 51 16.10 -1.23 10.56
N ARG A 52 16.45 -2.23 9.75
CA ARG A 52 17.34 -2.07 8.60
C ARG A 52 16.92 -2.93 7.41
N LEU A 53 17.29 -2.50 6.22
CA LEU A 53 17.22 -3.30 5.01
C LEU A 53 18.50 -4.10 4.83
N VAL A 54 18.41 -5.41 4.60
CA VAL A 54 19.57 -6.32 4.60
C VAL A 54 20.47 -6.11 3.38
N ASP A 55 19.90 -5.85 2.22
CA ASP A 55 20.66 -5.74 0.95
C ASP A 55 21.37 -4.38 0.76
N GLN A 56 21.18 -3.46 1.68
CA GLN A 56 21.87 -2.17 1.68
C GLN A 56 22.86 -2.12 2.84
N ALA A 57 24.03 -2.70 2.63
CA ALA A 57 25.12 -2.82 3.63
C ALA A 57 25.60 -1.46 4.22
N THR A 58 25.10 -0.36 3.72
CA THR A 58 25.50 1.01 4.09
C THR A 58 24.44 1.78 4.88
N THR A 59 23.25 1.23 5.08
CA THR A 59 22.22 1.96 5.82
C THR A 59 22.40 1.75 7.33
N LYS A 60 22.71 2.86 8.01
CA LYS A 60 22.59 2.91 9.47
C LYS A 60 21.18 2.46 9.85
N PRO A 61 21.02 1.58 10.87
CA PRO A 61 19.71 1.21 11.35
C PRO A 61 18.88 2.45 11.68
N ASP A 62 17.63 2.45 11.24
CA ASP A 62 16.67 3.47 11.66
C ASP A 62 16.17 3.11 13.06
N SER A 63 16.25 4.05 14.00
CA SER A 63 15.99 3.82 15.42
C SER A 63 14.86 4.69 15.92
N HIS A 64 13.86 4.06 16.54
CA HIS A 64 12.70 4.71 17.13
C HIS A 64 12.57 4.34 18.61
N GLN A 65 12.20 5.31 19.45
CA GLN A 65 12.01 5.09 20.87
C GLN A 65 10.57 5.42 21.27
N PHE A 66 9.97 4.53 22.04
CA PHE A 66 8.63 4.68 22.59
C PHE A 66 8.66 4.49 24.09
N SER A 67 8.04 5.40 24.82
CA SER A 67 7.91 5.26 26.28
C SER A 67 7.03 4.06 26.62
N ARG A 68 5.97 3.85 25.83
CA ARG A 68 5.00 2.75 26.00
C ARG A 68 4.37 2.32 24.70
N ILE A 69 4.07 1.02 24.59
CA ILE A 69 3.22 0.44 23.54
C ILE A 69 2.09 -0.30 24.20
N ALA A 70 0.85 0.05 23.87
CA ALA A 70 -0.35 -0.53 24.47
C ALA A 70 -0.53 -2.00 24.05
N PRO A 71 -1.21 -2.81 24.88
CA PRO A 71 -1.62 -4.16 24.53
C PRO A 71 -2.42 -4.17 23.21
N ASN A 72 -2.19 -5.18 22.38
CA ASN A 72 -2.88 -5.39 21.11
C ASN A 72 -2.83 -4.20 20.13
N SER A 73 -1.94 -3.22 20.38
CA SER A 73 -1.77 -2.04 19.50
C SER A 73 -0.75 -2.28 18.41
N LYS A 74 -0.82 -1.44 17.39
CA LYS A 74 0.08 -1.47 16.24
C LYS A 74 0.85 -0.17 16.16
N ILE A 75 2.11 -0.26 15.74
CA ILE A 75 2.97 0.89 15.41
C ILE A 75 3.52 0.72 14.00
N GLU A 76 3.65 1.84 13.34
CA GLU A 76 4.19 1.93 11.99
C GLU A 76 5.61 2.50 12.04
N ILE A 77 6.55 1.81 11.41
CA ILE A 77 7.93 2.25 11.22
C ILE A 77 8.15 2.44 9.72
N LEU A 78 8.78 3.55 9.36
CA LEU A 78 9.13 3.89 7.97
C LEU A 78 10.65 3.92 7.82
N ILE A 79 11.22 2.93 7.15
CA ILE A 79 12.64 2.89 6.83
C ILE A 79 12.86 3.64 5.51
N PRO A 80 13.66 4.72 5.47
CA PRO A 80 13.93 5.44 4.24
C PRO A 80 14.78 4.59 3.29
N VAL A 81 14.41 4.58 2.01
CA VAL A 81 15.18 3.95 0.93
C VAL A 81 15.81 5.07 0.12
N PRO A 82 17.14 5.16 0.04
CA PRO A 82 17.83 6.28 -0.60
C PRO A 82 17.62 6.33 -2.12
N GLU A 83 17.37 5.19 -2.73
CA GLU A 83 17.14 5.04 -4.16
C GLU A 83 15.68 4.72 -4.49
N LYS A 84 15.35 4.79 -5.79
CA LYS A 84 14.08 4.28 -6.29
C LYS A 84 14.01 2.76 -6.13
N PHE A 85 12.81 2.26 -5.90
CA PHE A 85 12.59 0.81 -5.82
C PHE A 85 12.96 0.11 -7.13
N LYS A 86 13.55 -1.07 -6.99
CA LYS A 86 13.84 -2.01 -8.09
C LYS A 86 13.02 -3.29 -7.90
N ALA A 87 12.80 -4.02 -8.98
CA ALA A 87 12.16 -5.34 -8.87
C ALA A 87 13.04 -6.31 -8.11
N GLY A 88 12.46 -7.04 -7.17
CA GLY A 88 13.23 -7.98 -6.36
C GLY A 88 12.55 -8.32 -5.05
N THR A 89 13.27 -9.07 -4.25
CA THR A 89 12.88 -9.43 -2.91
C THR A 89 13.63 -8.56 -1.91
N TYR A 90 12.90 -7.98 -0.97
CA TYR A 90 13.43 -7.14 0.09
C TYR A 90 13.33 -7.88 1.42
N LEU A 91 14.42 -7.91 2.15
CA LEU A 91 14.52 -8.50 3.49
C LEU A 91 14.80 -7.39 4.49
N THR A 92 13.96 -7.28 5.51
CA THR A 92 14.14 -6.34 6.61
C THR A 92 14.43 -7.09 7.90
N MET A 93 15.38 -6.60 8.66
CA MET A 93 15.66 -7.05 10.01
C MET A 93 15.24 -5.96 10.98
N THR A 94 14.45 -6.34 11.99
CA THR A 94 13.96 -5.44 13.03
C THR A 94 14.30 -6.01 14.39
N SER A 95 15.02 -5.24 15.20
CA SER A 95 15.26 -5.53 16.61
C SER A 95 14.31 -4.70 17.45
N VAL A 96 13.56 -5.32 18.32
CA VAL A 96 12.71 -4.65 19.31
C VAL A 96 13.20 -4.97 20.68
N GLN A 97 13.59 -3.96 21.43
CA GLN A 97 14.16 -4.11 22.78
C GLN A 97 13.25 -3.42 23.80
N THR A 98 12.94 -4.13 24.86
CA THR A 98 12.34 -3.59 26.09
C THR A 98 13.32 -3.72 27.24
N VAL A 99 12.96 -3.25 28.44
CA VAL A 99 13.76 -3.46 29.65
C VAL A 99 13.93 -4.94 29.96
N ARG A 100 13.00 -5.79 29.54
CA ARG A 100 12.95 -7.22 29.91
C ARG A 100 13.45 -8.16 28.84
N ARG A 101 13.29 -7.79 27.56
CA ARG A 101 13.48 -8.72 26.44
C ARG A 101 13.89 -8.01 25.16
N THR A 102 14.57 -8.75 24.32
CA THR A 102 14.87 -8.35 22.94
C THR A 102 14.30 -9.39 21.97
N TRP A 103 13.62 -8.91 20.92
CA TRP A 103 13.14 -9.72 19.79
C TRP A 103 13.94 -9.35 18.55
N HIS A 104 14.30 -10.35 17.77
CA HIS A 104 14.87 -10.19 16.44
C HIS A 104 13.86 -10.73 15.42
N LEU A 105 13.30 -9.85 14.65
CA LEU A 105 12.23 -10.13 13.70
C LEU A 105 12.73 -9.93 12.29
N GLU A 106 12.39 -10.85 11.41
CA GLU A 106 12.69 -10.77 9.98
C GLU A 106 11.38 -10.69 9.20
N SER A 107 11.38 -9.88 8.15
CA SER A 107 10.25 -9.82 7.24
C SER A 107 10.72 -9.68 5.80
N GLN A 108 10.10 -10.46 4.93
CA GLN A 108 10.41 -10.50 3.51
C GLN A 108 9.18 -10.15 2.68
N PHE A 109 9.38 -9.32 1.65
CA PHE A 109 8.33 -9.05 0.68
C PHE A 109 8.92 -8.91 -0.73
N LYS A 110 8.11 -9.18 -1.75
CA LYS A 110 8.50 -9.11 -3.16
C LYS A 110 7.87 -7.91 -3.84
N LEU A 111 8.69 -7.14 -4.58
CA LEU A 111 8.23 -6.09 -5.47
C LEU A 111 8.26 -6.55 -6.91
N THR A 112 7.10 -6.49 -7.56
CA THR A 112 6.95 -6.74 -9.00
C THR A 112 7.17 -5.47 -9.80
N ALA A 113 7.54 -5.58 -11.07
CA ALA A 113 7.75 -4.43 -11.95
C ALA A 113 6.53 -3.49 -12.00
N SER A 114 5.33 -4.04 -12.11
CA SER A 114 4.09 -3.25 -12.14
C SER A 114 3.84 -2.42 -10.87
N LYS A 115 4.22 -2.94 -9.70
CA LYS A 115 4.10 -2.23 -8.43
C LYS A 115 5.15 -1.13 -8.29
N ILE A 116 6.31 -1.32 -8.89
CA ILE A 116 7.41 -0.35 -8.89
C ILE A 116 7.05 0.88 -9.71
N ASP A 117 6.47 0.70 -10.89
CA ASP A 117 6.04 1.80 -11.75
C ASP A 117 5.06 2.71 -11.00
N LEU A 118 4.14 2.11 -10.26
CA LEU A 118 3.21 2.83 -9.40
C LEU A 118 3.92 3.58 -8.26
N LEU A 119 4.86 2.93 -7.57
CA LEU A 119 5.57 3.50 -6.42
C LEU A 119 6.58 4.59 -6.83
N ASN A 120 7.24 4.45 -7.97
CA ASN A 120 8.20 5.42 -8.46
C ASN A 120 7.52 6.63 -9.14
N GLY A 121 6.18 6.68 -9.16
CA GLY A 121 5.43 7.76 -9.80
C GLY A 121 5.64 7.81 -11.32
N ILE A 122 6.06 6.71 -11.93
CA ILE A 122 5.96 6.53 -13.36
C ILE A 122 4.46 6.36 -13.60
N GLU A 123 3.80 7.45 -14.01
CA GLU A 123 2.45 7.36 -14.52
C GLU A 123 2.49 6.28 -15.60
N GLN A 124 1.90 5.12 -15.31
CA GLN A 124 1.61 4.19 -16.40
C GLN A 124 0.86 5.03 -17.42
N PRO A 125 1.31 5.07 -18.69
CA PRO A 125 0.53 5.73 -19.70
C PRO A 125 -0.87 5.16 -19.52
N ILE A 126 -1.77 6.02 -19.06
CA ILE A 126 -3.18 5.67 -18.91
C ILE A 126 -3.46 4.99 -20.23
N HIS A 127 -3.68 3.66 -20.20
CA HIS A 127 -4.21 2.98 -21.37
C HIS A 127 -5.46 3.79 -21.69
N LYS A 128 -5.31 4.78 -22.56
CA LYS A 128 -6.41 5.54 -23.14
C LYS A 128 -7.32 4.48 -23.69
N GLY A 129 -8.34 4.21 -22.90
CA GLY A 129 -9.11 2.99 -22.99
C GLY A 129 -9.54 2.79 -24.43
N GLN A 130 -9.51 1.58 -24.82
CA GLN A 130 -10.06 1.03 -26.06
C GLN A 130 -11.53 1.48 -26.32
N HIS A 131 -12.10 2.24 -25.38
CA HIS A 131 -13.38 2.93 -25.47
C HIS A 131 -13.47 3.96 -26.60
N SER A 132 -12.36 4.54 -27.06
CA SER A 132 -12.39 5.51 -28.15
C SER A 132 -12.89 4.90 -29.47
N LYS A 133 -12.50 3.68 -29.78
CA LYS A 133 -12.95 3.01 -31.01
C LYS A 133 -14.43 2.58 -30.92
N THR A 134 -14.87 2.09 -29.78
CA THR A 134 -16.25 1.69 -29.56
C THR A 134 -17.20 2.89 -29.62
N PHE A 135 -16.83 4.02 -29.02
CA PHE A 135 -17.61 5.26 -29.14
C PHE A 135 -17.67 5.76 -30.57
N PHE A 136 -16.56 5.66 -31.30
CA PHE A 136 -16.52 6.06 -32.72
C PHE A 136 -17.47 5.22 -33.58
N TYR A 137 -17.48 3.89 -33.41
CA TYR A 137 -18.39 3.02 -34.15
C TYR A 137 -19.86 3.24 -33.79
N VAL A 138 -20.16 3.46 -32.50
CA VAL A 138 -21.52 3.76 -32.04
C VAL A 138 -22.01 5.08 -32.63
N SER A 139 -21.15 6.11 -32.72
CA SER A 139 -21.50 7.39 -33.32
C SER A 139 -21.79 7.27 -34.82
N ILE A 140 -21.00 6.49 -35.55
CA ILE A 140 -21.23 6.25 -36.99
C ILE A 140 -22.57 5.52 -37.20
N LEU A 141 -22.85 4.49 -36.38
CA LEU A 141 -24.11 3.74 -36.47
C LEU A 141 -25.31 4.65 -36.22
N PHE A 142 -25.22 5.54 -35.25
CA PHE A 142 -26.29 6.50 -34.94
C PHE A 142 -26.53 7.48 -36.08
N ILE A 143 -25.48 7.98 -36.71
CA ILE A 143 -25.58 8.91 -37.89
C ILE A 143 -26.28 8.18 -39.07
N LEU A 144 -25.89 6.93 -39.36
CA LEU A 144 -26.52 6.14 -40.43
C LEU A 144 -28.02 5.91 -40.16
N LEU A 145 -28.39 5.63 -38.91
CA LEU A 145 -29.78 5.45 -38.52
C LEU A 145 -30.61 6.70 -38.69
N VAL A 146 -30.08 7.87 -38.34
CA VAL A 146 -30.74 9.17 -38.55
C VAL A 146 -30.92 9.48 -40.06
N LEU A 147 -29.89 9.20 -40.88
CA LEU A 147 -29.96 9.39 -42.32
C LEU A 147 -31.03 8.48 -42.98
N THR A 148 -31.16 7.23 -42.55
CA THR A 148 -32.21 6.31 -43.05
C THR A 148 -33.61 6.80 -42.72
N ILE A 149 -33.84 7.34 -41.52
CA ILE A 149 -35.11 7.91 -41.11
C ILE A 149 -35.46 9.14 -41.96
N ILE A 150 -34.51 10.03 -42.18
CA ILE A 150 -34.71 11.23 -43.02
C ILE A 150 -35.03 10.83 -44.46
N PHE A 151 -34.35 9.82 -45.01
CA PHE A 151 -34.58 9.33 -46.35
C PHE A 151 -35.98 8.73 -46.49
N GLN A 152 -36.42 7.90 -45.54
CA GLN A 152 -37.77 7.35 -45.55
C GLN A 152 -38.86 8.43 -45.45
N PHE A 153 -38.63 9.45 -44.62
CA PHE A 153 -39.57 10.55 -44.46
C PHE A 153 -39.71 11.36 -45.76
N ARG A 154 -38.60 11.62 -46.43
CA ARG A 154 -38.65 12.30 -47.77
C ARG A 154 -39.28 11.46 -48.84
N PHE A 155 -39.08 10.14 -48.81
CA PHE A 155 -39.69 9.23 -49.77
C PHE A 155 -41.22 9.18 -49.60
N ILE A 156 -41.73 9.10 -48.37
CA ILE A 156 -43.17 9.14 -48.08
C ILE A 156 -43.78 10.47 -48.48
N GLN A 157 -43.16 11.61 -48.21
CA GLN A 157 -43.65 12.93 -48.62
C GLN A 157 -43.74 13.05 -50.12
N LYS A 158 -42.81 12.48 -50.88
CA LYS A 158 -42.84 12.51 -52.34
C LYS A 158 -43.95 11.65 -52.91
N HIS A 159 -44.27 10.55 -52.26
CA HIS A 159 -45.33 9.62 -52.72
C HIS A 159 -46.76 10.09 -52.36
N ASN A 160 -46.93 10.90 -51.33
CA ASN A 160 -48.21 11.47 -50.92
C ASN A 160 -48.55 12.77 -51.66
N ARG A 161 -47.75 13.21 -52.64
CA ARG A 161 -48.05 14.40 -53.50
C ARG A 161 -48.51 14.04 -54.89
N ILE A 162 -48.87 12.77 -55.18
CA ILE A 162 -49.57 12.30 -56.37
C ILE A 162 -50.98 11.96 -55.96
#